data_6a773fd29c011f809b96a1bcc67d8106
#
_entry.id   6a773fd29c011f809b96a1bcc67d8106
#
_cell.length_a   1.000
_cell.length_b   1.000
_cell.length_c   1.000
_cell.angle_alpha   90.00
_cell.angle_beta   90.00
_cell.angle_gamma   90.00
#
_symmetry.space_group_name_H-M   'P 1'
#
loop_
_entity.id
_entity.type
_entity.pdbx_description
1 polymer ?
#
loop_
_entity_poly.entity_id
_entity_poly.type
_entity_poly.pdbx_seq_one_letter_code
_entity_poly.pdbx_strand_id
1 'polypeptide(L)'
;MTAEISQAVRIAASMAAASLALASSVAAGAEGVAWGGFAQSHVVARTSRVDCPSGTACDFPAAELRGQLKAEGKNSSGDAAFLARLDLLRDVAVDDTRLVTRELFGDLTSEKASARLGRQVMTWGVGDLLFINDTFPKDWVAFFTGQPMQYLKLGSDALKLNAFPGPANFELVIAGFRPDNTPTSRRFIFADPLPAGLPRRTLEPGNDSGEVEISGRISGYLHNWELAGYVSRTHYRSPAWRVAGAEIVGTYPRLNTAGASLTGPVGKGVLSIEAGYYDSPQDRNGRDPSIENPQFRGLVGYSRQLWEDATLGLQFYGEWMRDYAAYRETLPAGFPVKDRLRKVATVRFTQFFAHQTAIFNLFAFVGLSEEDRYVIPSLRYAFSDNLWAEAGANLLGGKRNGMFGSLQDNSNVYLTVRYAF
;
A
#
# COMPACT_ATOMS: atom_id res chain seq x y z
N MET A 1 -13.76 -5.41 26.86
CA MET A 1 -14.27 -5.43 25.48
C MET A 1 -15.20 -4.26 25.15
N THR A 2 -16.29 -3.99 25.85
CA THR A 2 -17.16 -2.82 25.56
C THR A 2 -16.54 -1.47 25.90
N ALA A 3 -15.71 -1.37 26.94
CA ALA A 3 -15.08 -0.13 27.38
C ALA A 3 -13.90 0.26 26.44
N GLU A 4 -13.11 -0.70 25.98
CA GLU A 4 -11.95 -0.49 25.09
C GLU A 4 -12.39 -0.13 23.67
N ILE A 5 -13.43 -0.78 23.13
CA ILE A 5 -14.05 -0.37 21.86
C ILE A 5 -14.58 1.06 21.97
N SER A 6 -15.17 1.43 23.13
CA SER A 6 -15.62 2.78 23.40
C SER A 6 -14.48 3.82 23.41
N GLN A 7 -13.28 3.46 23.89
CA GLN A 7 -12.13 4.35 23.94
C GLN A 7 -11.47 4.51 22.59
N ALA A 8 -11.28 3.43 21.81
CA ALA A 8 -10.77 3.47 20.45
C ALA A 8 -11.68 4.29 19.51
N VAL A 9 -12.99 4.07 19.61
CA VAL A 9 -13.99 4.87 18.88
C VAL A 9 -13.93 6.33 19.30
N ARG A 10 -13.71 6.63 20.59
CA ARG A 10 -13.59 8.01 21.08
C ARG A 10 -12.33 8.71 20.58
N ILE A 11 -11.18 8.03 20.54
CA ILE A 11 -9.92 8.62 20.02
C ILE A 11 -10.02 8.83 18.52
N ALA A 12 -10.50 7.85 17.74
CA ALA A 12 -10.73 8.00 16.31
C ALA A 12 -11.76 9.11 16.02
N ALA A 13 -12.84 9.18 16.81
CA ALA A 13 -13.82 10.25 16.71
C ALA A 13 -13.22 11.61 17.10
N SER A 14 -12.35 11.67 18.11
CA SER A 14 -11.67 12.90 18.52
C SER A 14 -10.67 13.37 17.48
N MET A 15 -9.89 12.48 16.86
CA MET A 15 -8.98 12.84 15.76
C MET A 15 -9.76 13.27 14.52
N ALA A 16 -10.85 12.58 14.19
CA ALA A 16 -11.73 12.98 13.09
C ALA A 16 -12.40 14.33 13.38
N ALA A 17 -12.87 14.56 14.61
CA ALA A 17 -13.45 15.84 15.02
C ALA A 17 -12.42 16.97 15.01
N ALA A 18 -11.19 16.74 15.49
CA ALA A 18 -10.10 17.73 15.44
C ALA A 18 -9.69 18.04 14.00
N SER A 19 -9.60 17.01 13.14
CA SER A 19 -9.31 17.19 11.70
C SER A 19 -10.43 17.96 11.00
N LEU A 20 -11.68 17.65 11.34
CA LEU A 20 -12.85 18.35 10.79
C LEU A 20 -12.91 19.80 11.29
N ALA A 21 -12.61 20.04 12.57
CA ALA A 21 -12.55 21.38 13.14
C ALA A 21 -11.42 22.22 12.52
N LEU A 22 -10.23 21.64 12.33
CA LEU A 22 -9.12 22.29 11.66
C LEU A 22 -9.46 22.56 10.19
N ALA A 23 -10.00 21.58 9.46
CA ALA A 23 -10.43 21.77 8.08
C ALA A 23 -11.55 22.82 7.96
N SER A 24 -12.51 22.84 8.90
CA SER A 24 -13.59 23.84 8.93
C SER A 24 -13.08 25.24 9.25
N SER A 25 -12.14 25.40 10.18
CA SER A 25 -11.55 26.70 10.52
C SER A 25 -10.70 27.26 9.37
N VAL A 26 -9.96 26.41 8.66
CA VAL A 26 -9.19 26.82 7.47
C VAL A 26 -10.13 27.12 6.30
N ALA A 27 -11.20 26.34 6.11
CA ALA A 27 -12.21 26.58 5.08
C ALA A 27 -12.94 27.90 5.30
N ALA A 28 -13.24 28.29 6.55
CA ALA A 28 -13.88 29.56 6.88
C ALA A 28 -13.00 30.78 6.58
N GLY A 29 -11.66 30.60 6.57
CA GLY A 29 -10.70 31.66 6.22
C GLY A 29 -10.16 31.57 4.79
N ALA A 30 -10.59 30.58 4.00
CA ALA A 30 -10.10 30.37 2.64
C ALA A 30 -10.74 31.40 1.66
N GLU A 31 -9.92 32.01 0.83
CA GLU A 31 -10.38 32.92 -0.24
C GLU A 31 -11.11 32.23 -1.40
N GLY A 32 -11.26 30.92 -1.31
CA GLY A 32 -12.01 30.07 -2.23
C GLY A 32 -11.75 28.60 -1.95
N VAL A 33 -12.78 27.79 -2.10
CA VAL A 33 -12.67 26.32 -2.06
C VAL A 33 -12.72 25.81 -3.49
N ALA A 34 -11.64 25.16 -3.93
CA ALA A 34 -11.63 24.47 -5.20
C ALA A 34 -12.30 23.10 -5.05
N TRP A 35 -13.30 22.89 -5.89
CA TRP A 35 -14.03 21.62 -5.98
C TRP A 35 -13.62 20.87 -7.23
N GLY A 36 -13.61 19.57 -7.14
CA GLY A 36 -13.35 18.67 -8.26
C GLY A 36 -13.73 17.27 -7.89
N GLY A 37 -13.57 16.36 -8.83
CA GLY A 37 -13.89 14.98 -8.56
C GLY A 37 -13.88 14.14 -9.83
N PHE A 38 -14.43 12.96 -9.74
CA PHE A 38 -14.62 12.10 -10.91
C PHE A 38 -15.72 11.08 -10.66
N ALA A 39 -16.28 10.57 -11.76
CA ALA A 39 -17.04 9.33 -11.82
C ALA A 39 -16.19 8.26 -12.51
N GLN A 40 -16.16 7.06 -11.96
CA GLN A 40 -15.37 5.93 -12.48
C GLN A 40 -16.20 4.66 -12.49
N SER A 41 -16.13 3.92 -13.59
CA SER A 41 -16.51 2.51 -13.67
C SER A 41 -15.26 1.66 -13.77
N HIS A 42 -15.23 0.53 -13.04
CA HIS A 42 -14.15 -0.44 -13.07
C HIS A 42 -14.70 -1.85 -13.01
N VAL A 43 -14.45 -2.63 -14.04
CA VAL A 43 -14.94 -4.01 -14.17
C VAL A 43 -13.76 -4.93 -14.37
N VAL A 44 -13.75 -6.02 -13.62
CA VAL A 44 -12.71 -7.05 -13.64
C VAL A 44 -13.33 -8.38 -13.98
N ALA A 45 -12.83 -9.06 -14.99
CA ALA A 45 -13.26 -10.39 -15.39
C ALA A 45 -12.12 -11.39 -15.19
N ARG A 46 -12.38 -12.49 -14.48
CA ARG A 46 -11.42 -13.58 -14.27
C ARG A 46 -11.19 -14.32 -15.60
N THR A 47 -9.93 -14.64 -15.88
CA THR A 47 -9.56 -15.39 -17.09
C THR A 47 -9.37 -16.88 -16.84
N SER A 48 -9.13 -17.27 -15.59
CA SER A 48 -8.97 -18.67 -15.19
C SER A 48 -10.36 -19.36 -15.08
N ARG A 49 -10.50 -20.52 -15.69
CA ARG A 49 -11.70 -21.38 -15.53
C ARG A 49 -11.45 -22.29 -14.33
N VAL A 50 -12.05 -22.00 -13.22
CA VAL A 50 -11.90 -22.75 -11.96
C VAL A 50 -13.26 -22.92 -11.31
N ASP A 51 -13.43 -24.01 -10.58
CA ASP A 51 -14.60 -24.20 -9.73
C ASP A 51 -14.52 -23.23 -8.55
N CYS A 52 -15.46 -22.34 -8.46
CA CYS A 52 -15.49 -21.34 -7.41
C CYS A 52 -16.18 -21.86 -6.16
N PRO A 53 -15.61 -21.62 -4.98
CA PRO A 53 -16.31 -21.82 -3.73
C PRO A 53 -17.61 -20.99 -3.69
N SER A 54 -18.65 -21.52 -3.04
CA SER A 54 -19.90 -20.78 -2.84
C SER A 54 -19.62 -19.47 -2.07
N GLY A 55 -20.25 -18.38 -2.51
CA GLY A 55 -20.08 -17.05 -1.91
C GLY A 55 -18.87 -16.26 -2.41
N THR A 56 -18.07 -16.82 -3.35
CA THR A 56 -16.99 -16.10 -4.03
C THR A 56 -17.53 -15.38 -5.27
N ALA A 57 -17.13 -14.12 -5.49
CA ALA A 57 -17.35 -13.40 -6.73
C ALA A 57 -16.45 -14.01 -7.84
N CYS A 58 -16.99 -15.03 -8.52
CA CYS A 58 -16.21 -15.92 -9.37
C CYS A 58 -15.76 -15.27 -10.66
N ASP A 59 -16.72 -14.99 -11.56
CA ASP A 59 -16.42 -14.51 -12.90
C ASP A 59 -15.98 -13.05 -12.90
N PHE A 60 -16.54 -12.27 -11.98
CA PHE A 60 -16.25 -10.84 -11.82
C PHE A 60 -15.76 -10.54 -10.39
N PRO A 61 -14.45 -10.61 -10.13
CA PRO A 61 -13.88 -10.29 -8.81
C PRO A 61 -14.17 -8.86 -8.35
N ALA A 62 -14.42 -7.92 -9.26
CA ALA A 62 -14.88 -6.57 -8.98
C ALA A 62 -15.75 -6.02 -10.13
N ALA A 63 -16.80 -5.27 -9.77
CA ALA A 63 -17.63 -4.51 -10.68
C ALA A 63 -18.07 -3.23 -9.96
N GLU A 64 -17.23 -2.21 -10.02
CA GLU A 64 -17.31 -1.02 -9.18
C GLU A 64 -17.80 0.21 -9.95
N LEU A 65 -18.70 0.96 -9.32
CA LEU A 65 -18.99 2.35 -9.64
C LEU A 65 -18.49 3.22 -8.50
N ARG A 66 -17.71 4.23 -8.81
CA ARG A 66 -17.11 5.13 -7.83
C ARG A 66 -17.33 6.58 -8.23
N GLY A 67 -17.89 7.35 -7.31
CA GLY A 67 -17.88 8.82 -7.35
C GLY A 67 -16.90 9.36 -6.33
N GLN A 68 -15.97 10.21 -6.72
CA GLN A 68 -15.10 10.94 -5.80
C GLN A 68 -15.46 12.41 -5.79
N LEU A 69 -15.59 12.97 -4.60
CA LEU A 69 -15.64 14.42 -4.39
C LEU A 69 -14.35 14.86 -3.70
N LYS A 70 -13.72 15.89 -4.26
CA LYS A 70 -12.55 16.55 -3.73
C LYS A 70 -12.89 18.00 -3.38
N ALA A 71 -12.47 18.45 -2.21
CA ALA A 71 -12.48 19.85 -1.80
C ALA A 71 -11.11 20.20 -1.26
N GLU A 72 -10.54 21.33 -1.71
CA GLU A 72 -9.27 21.83 -1.19
C GLU A 72 -9.30 23.35 -1.11
N GLY A 73 -8.57 23.89 -0.15
CA GLY A 73 -8.47 25.34 0.03
C GLY A 73 -7.27 25.72 0.88
N LYS A 74 -6.90 26.98 0.79
CA LYS A 74 -5.86 27.61 1.60
C LYS A 74 -6.32 29.00 2.04
N ASN A 75 -5.80 29.46 3.18
CA ASN A 75 -6.03 30.84 3.60
C ASN A 75 -5.24 31.85 2.74
N SER A 76 -5.50 33.15 2.92
CA SER A 76 -4.87 34.25 2.14
C SER A 76 -3.35 34.30 2.31
N SER A 77 -2.83 33.99 3.49
CA SER A 77 -1.37 33.93 3.74
C SER A 77 -0.71 32.66 3.16
N GLY A 78 -1.50 31.61 2.85
CA GLY A 78 -1.01 30.35 2.33
C GLY A 78 -0.32 29.44 3.34
N ASP A 79 -0.33 29.82 4.63
CA ASP A 79 0.28 29.08 5.73
C ASP A 79 -0.63 27.99 6.33
N ALA A 80 -1.93 28.04 6.03
CA ALA A 80 -2.89 27.01 6.39
C ALA A 80 -3.66 26.51 5.16
N ALA A 81 -3.79 25.19 5.03
CA ALA A 81 -4.49 24.53 3.92
C ALA A 81 -5.29 23.32 4.41
N PHE A 82 -6.25 22.88 3.62
CA PHE A 82 -6.98 21.64 3.85
C PHE A 82 -7.20 20.85 2.57
N LEU A 83 -7.38 19.56 2.72
CA LEU A 83 -7.81 18.63 1.66
C LEU A 83 -8.86 17.68 2.21
N ALA A 84 -9.95 17.49 1.46
CA ALA A 84 -10.92 16.43 1.67
C ALA A 84 -11.12 15.64 0.37
N ARG A 85 -11.05 14.30 0.43
CA ARG A 85 -11.38 13.37 -0.65
C ARG A 85 -12.30 12.28 -0.13
N LEU A 86 -13.51 12.25 -0.64
CA LEU A 86 -14.55 11.30 -0.25
C LEU A 86 -14.93 10.46 -1.47
N ASP A 87 -14.92 9.15 -1.32
CA ASP A 87 -15.35 8.20 -2.35
C ASP A 87 -16.68 7.57 -1.95
N LEU A 88 -17.71 7.68 -2.78
CA LEU A 88 -18.87 6.82 -2.73
C LEU A 88 -18.63 5.65 -3.69
N LEU A 89 -18.62 4.45 -3.15
CA LEU A 89 -18.33 3.22 -3.87
C LEU A 89 -19.52 2.27 -3.83
N ARG A 90 -19.95 1.77 -4.98
CA ARG A 90 -20.84 0.62 -5.14
C ARG A 90 -20.11 -0.48 -5.90
N ASP A 91 -19.92 -1.64 -5.28
CA ASP A 91 -19.40 -2.84 -5.93
C ASP A 91 -20.50 -3.89 -6.03
N VAL A 92 -20.94 -4.13 -7.26
CA VAL A 92 -22.04 -5.05 -7.57
C VAL A 92 -21.61 -6.51 -7.43
N ALA A 93 -20.33 -6.83 -7.69
CA ALA A 93 -19.81 -8.19 -7.63
C ALA A 93 -19.90 -8.83 -6.24
N VAL A 94 -19.82 -8.02 -5.19
CA VAL A 94 -19.89 -8.47 -3.80
C VAL A 94 -21.01 -7.80 -3.00
N ASP A 95 -21.92 -7.10 -3.69
CA ASP A 95 -23.05 -6.38 -3.08
C ASP A 95 -22.64 -5.48 -1.90
N ASP A 96 -21.69 -4.56 -2.16
CA ASP A 96 -21.14 -3.66 -1.18
C ASP A 96 -21.32 -2.19 -1.58
N THR A 97 -21.83 -1.38 -0.66
CA THR A 97 -21.95 0.08 -0.85
C THR A 97 -21.37 0.78 0.35
N ARG A 98 -20.41 1.66 0.12
CA ARG A 98 -19.72 2.35 1.21
C ARG A 98 -19.27 3.74 0.84
N LEU A 99 -19.27 4.63 1.85
CA LEU A 99 -18.62 5.92 1.81
C LEU A 99 -17.23 5.78 2.44
N VAL A 100 -16.19 6.17 1.71
CA VAL A 100 -14.80 6.05 2.14
C VAL A 100 -14.19 7.43 2.22
N THR A 101 -13.80 7.86 3.40
CA THR A 101 -12.90 9.00 3.57
C THR A 101 -11.51 8.57 3.17
N ARG A 102 -11.09 8.97 1.98
CA ARG A 102 -9.79 8.60 1.44
C ARG A 102 -8.69 9.45 2.05
N GLU A 103 -8.89 10.76 2.08
CA GLU A 103 -8.04 11.74 2.75
C GLU A 103 -8.92 12.85 3.34
N LEU A 104 -8.55 13.31 4.53
CA LEU A 104 -9.17 14.44 5.21
C LEU A 104 -8.16 14.98 6.20
N PHE A 105 -7.50 16.09 5.86
CA PHE A 105 -6.47 16.68 6.70
C PHE A 105 -6.39 18.20 6.58
N GLY A 106 -5.81 18.80 7.61
CA GLY A 106 -5.38 20.19 7.60
C GLY A 106 -3.86 20.28 7.69
N ASP A 107 -3.30 21.27 7.01
CA ASP A 107 -1.90 21.62 6.99
C ASP A 107 -1.66 22.98 7.61
N LEU A 108 -0.59 23.07 8.41
CA LEU A 108 0.00 24.33 8.86
C LEU A 108 1.45 24.34 8.41
N THR A 109 1.88 25.40 7.74
CA THR A 109 3.22 25.51 7.16
C THR A 109 3.86 26.83 7.53
N SER A 110 5.13 26.79 7.89
CA SER A 110 6.00 27.94 8.08
C SER A 110 7.29 27.78 7.26
N GLU A 111 8.17 28.76 7.27
CA GLU A 111 9.45 28.70 6.54
C GLU A 111 10.32 27.49 6.94
N LYS A 112 10.25 27.05 8.20
CA LYS A 112 11.17 26.04 8.76
C LYS A 112 10.48 24.76 9.21
N ALA A 113 9.15 24.70 9.20
CA ALA A 113 8.40 23.55 9.71
C ALA A 113 7.01 23.46 9.08
N SER A 114 6.46 22.27 9.04
CA SER A 114 5.04 22.06 8.74
C SER A 114 4.45 20.96 9.63
N ALA A 115 3.15 21.07 9.86
CA ALA A 115 2.37 20.08 10.59
C ALA A 115 1.13 19.73 9.78
N ARG A 116 0.87 18.42 9.60
CA ARG A 116 -0.34 17.89 8.98
C ARG A 116 -1.06 16.99 9.95
N LEU A 117 -2.34 17.23 10.16
CA LEU A 117 -3.19 16.42 11.03
C LEU A 117 -4.40 15.90 10.26
N GLY A 118 -4.64 14.61 10.35
CA GLY A 118 -5.81 13.94 9.80
C GLY A 118 -5.47 12.72 8.96
N ARG A 119 -6.47 12.22 8.20
CA ARG A 119 -6.31 11.07 7.31
C ARG A 119 -5.54 11.46 6.06
N GLN A 120 -4.40 10.85 5.86
CA GLN A 120 -3.47 11.17 4.78
C GLN A 120 -2.78 9.93 4.24
N VAL A 121 -2.52 9.90 2.93
CA VAL A 121 -1.70 8.88 2.29
C VAL A 121 -0.23 9.26 2.45
N MET A 122 0.56 8.31 2.95
CA MET A 122 2.01 8.48 3.16
C MET A 122 2.79 7.53 2.26
N THR A 123 3.99 7.96 1.87
CA THR A 123 4.87 7.18 0.99
C THR A 123 6.31 7.46 1.34
N TRP A 124 7.07 6.40 1.62
CA TRP A 124 8.52 6.43 1.81
C TRP A 124 9.21 5.40 0.92
N GLY A 125 10.56 5.42 0.93
CA GLY A 125 11.37 4.51 0.13
C GLY A 125 11.47 4.91 -1.34
N VAL A 126 12.26 4.15 -2.09
CA VAL A 126 12.58 4.41 -3.50
C VAL A 126 12.25 3.21 -4.41
N GLY A 127 11.82 2.10 -3.83
CA GLY A 127 11.41 0.90 -4.56
C GLY A 127 10.13 1.14 -5.36
N ASP A 128 10.09 0.66 -6.60
CA ASP A 128 8.93 0.71 -7.46
C ASP A 128 8.08 -0.55 -7.27
N LEU A 129 6.96 -0.43 -6.56
CA LEU A 129 6.07 -1.52 -6.13
C LEU A 129 6.75 -2.60 -5.25
N LEU A 130 7.95 -2.34 -4.78
CA LEU A 130 8.67 -3.10 -3.75
C LEU A 130 8.88 -2.18 -2.54
N PHE A 131 8.32 -2.57 -1.40
CA PHE A 131 8.23 -1.71 -0.23
C PHE A 131 9.16 -2.21 0.87
N ILE A 132 10.26 -1.46 1.12
CA ILE A 132 11.21 -1.76 2.21
C ILE A 132 10.99 -0.78 3.37
N ASN A 133 11.16 0.52 3.14
CA ASN A 133 10.96 1.53 4.19
C ASN A 133 9.56 2.17 4.16
N ASP A 134 8.71 1.78 3.20
CA ASP A 134 7.29 2.16 3.15
C ASP A 134 6.44 1.13 3.91
N THR A 135 6.37 1.28 5.23
CA THR A 135 5.59 0.40 6.12
C THR A 135 4.14 0.86 6.31
N PHE A 136 3.69 1.86 5.55
CA PHE A 136 2.31 2.37 5.60
C PHE A 136 1.31 1.41 4.94
N PRO A 137 0.02 1.47 5.31
CA PRO A 137 -0.97 0.50 4.87
C PRO A 137 -1.28 0.56 3.37
N LYS A 138 -1.58 -0.61 2.80
CA LYS A 138 -1.82 -0.81 1.36
C LYS A 138 -3.11 -1.57 1.09
N ASP A 139 -3.69 -1.32 -0.07
CA ASP A 139 -4.86 -2.04 -0.60
C ASP A 139 -4.40 -3.05 -1.67
N TRP A 140 -4.11 -4.26 -1.21
CA TRP A 140 -3.71 -5.36 -2.10
C TRP A 140 -4.89 -5.88 -2.93
N VAL A 141 -6.13 -5.71 -2.47
CA VAL A 141 -7.32 -6.03 -3.27
C VAL A 141 -7.39 -5.10 -4.48
N ALA A 142 -7.22 -3.79 -4.28
CA ALA A 142 -7.15 -2.83 -5.37
C ALA A 142 -6.02 -3.14 -6.35
N PHE A 143 -4.85 -3.56 -5.83
CA PHE A 143 -3.69 -3.91 -6.64
C PHE A 143 -3.95 -5.14 -7.53
N PHE A 144 -4.43 -6.25 -6.97
CA PHE A 144 -4.68 -7.48 -7.72
C PHE A 144 -5.95 -7.45 -8.59
N THR A 145 -6.78 -6.43 -8.43
CA THR A 145 -7.93 -6.17 -9.31
C THR A 145 -7.65 -5.10 -10.37
N GLY A 146 -6.42 -4.56 -10.44
CA GLY A 146 -6.03 -3.59 -11.47
C GLY A 146 -6.67 -2.21 -11.31
N GLN A 147 -7.05 -1.83 -10.08
CA GLN A 147 -7.46 -0.46 -9.79
C GLN A 147 -6.31 0.52 -10.09
N PRO A 148 -6.59 1.77 -10.46
CA PRO A 148 -5.56 2.78 -10.61
C PRO A 148 -4.62 2.83 -9.40
N MET A 149 -3.30 2.97 -9.66
CA MET A 149 -2.22 2.88 -8.65
C MET A 149 -2.42 3.79 -7.43
N GLN A 150 -3.15 4.89 -7.58
CA GLN A 150 -3.50 5.73 -6.44
C GLN A 150 -4.27 4.98 -5.34
N TYR A 151 -4.96 3.88 -5.67
CA TYR A 151 -5.72 3.07 -4.71
C TYR A 151 -4.89 2.01 -4.00
N LEU A 152 -3.66 1.75 -4.46
CA LEU A 152 -2.75 0.83 -3.77
C LEU A 152 -2.41 1.32 -2.35
N LYS A 153 -2.37 2.63 -2.11
CA LYS A 153 -2.02 3.19 -0.80
C LYS A 153 -3.28 3.63 -0.05
N LEU A 154 -3.37 3.22 1.20
CA LEU A 154 -4.43 3.62 2.11
C LEU A 154 -4.00 4.82 2.96
N GLY A 155 -4.93 5.73 3.23
CA GLY A 155 -4.69 6.84 4.15
C GLY A 155 -4.68 6.36 5.59
N SER A 156 -3.78 6.87 6.43
CA SER A 156 -3.75 6.67 7.88
C SER A 156 -4.15 7.95 8.61
N ASP A 157 -4.82 7.80 9.74
CA ASP A 157 -5.09 8.92 10.65
C ASP A 157 -3.80 9.20 11.43
N ALA A 158 -3.19 10.37 11.16
CA ALA A 158 -1.84 10.67 11.63
C ALA A 158 -1.62 12.16 11.88
N LEU A 159 -0.70 12.44 12.80
CA LEU A 159 0.01 13.70 12.90
C LEU A 159 1.36 13.53 12.19
N LYS A 160 1.63 14.33 11.17
CA LYS A 160 2.91 14.39 10.47
C LYS A 160 3.55 15.76 10.71
N LEU A 161 4.77 15.76 11.23
CA LEU A 161 5.56 16.94 11.51
C LEU A 161 6.81 16.92 10.61
N ASN A 162 7.09 18.04 9.97
CA ASN A 162 8.31 18.23 9.20
C ASN A 162 9.09 19.42 9.75
N ALA A 163 10.42 19.31 9.71
CA ALA A 163 11.32 20.41 10.04
C ALA A 163 12.41 20.52 8.97
N PHE A 164 12.72 21.74 8.57
CA PHE A 164 13.67 22.09 7.50
C PHE A 164 14.78 23.00 8.02
N PRO A 165 15.66 22.55 8.97
CA PRO A 165 16.66 23.40 9.60
C PRO A 165 17.87 23.75 8.72
N GLY A 166 17.90 23.30 7.45
CA GLY A 166 19.00 23.54 6.52
C GLY A 166 19.13 22.42 5.47
N PRO A 167 20.29 21.78 5.32
CA PRO A 167 20.49 20.79 4.24
C PRO A 167 19.78 19.46 4.47
N ALA A 168 19.25 19.22 5.67
CA ALA A 168 18.51 18.02 6.02
C ALA A 168 17.05 18.34 6.34
N ASN A 169 16.17 17.43 5.91
CA ASN A 169 14.74 17.45 6.22
C ASN A 169 14.47 16.34 7.25
N PHE A 170 13.70 16.68 8.28
CA PHE A 170 13.25 15.73 9.30
C PHE A 170 11.74 15.57 9.18
N GLU A 171 11.28 14.33 9.15
CA GLU A 171 9.85 13.99 9.16
C GLU A 171 9.56 13.04 10.32
N LEU A 172 8.55 13.35 11.11
CA LEU A 172 8.02 12.51 12.18
C LEU A 172 6.55 12.25 11.92
N VAL A 173 6.17 10.98 11.94
CA VAL A 173 4.77 10.53 11.78
C VAL A 173 4.36 9.80 13.06
N ILE A 174 3.24 10.23 13.63
CA ILE A 174 2.56 9.57 14.74
C ILE A 174 1.18 9.16 14.24
N ALA A 175 0.91 7.86 14.17
CA ALA A 175 -0.29 7.33 13.53
C ALA A 175 -1.00 6.29 14.40
N GLY A 176 -2.32 6.18 14.25
CA GLY A 176 -3.07 5.02 14.66
C GLY A 176 -2.82 3.83 13.73
N PHE A 177 -2.95 2.62 14.26
CA PHE A 177 -2.85 1.41 13.46
C PHE A 177 -3.95 1.34 12.39
N ARG A 178 -3.57 0.88 11.21
CA ARG A 178 -4.48 0.52 10.13
C ARG A 178 -3.93 -0.70 9.39
N PRO A 179 -4.71 -1.80 9.25
CA PRO A 179 -4.27 -2.98 8.51
C PRO A 179 -4.24 -2.72 6.99
N ASP A 180 -3.52 -3.58 6.28
CA ASP A 180 -3.65 -3.71 4.84
C ASP A 180 -5.03 -4.28 4.49
N ASN A 181 -5.57 -3.87 3.34
CA ASN A 181 -6.70 -4.57 2.73
C ASN A 181 -6.17 -5.76 1.93
N THR A 182 -6.23 -6.95 2.52
CA THR A 182 -5.67 -8.17 1.94
C THR A 182 -6.71 -8.98 1.15
N PRO A 183 -6.31 -9.79 0.15
CA PRO A 183 -7.21 -10.69 -0.56
C PRO A 183 -7.97 -11.62 0.39
N THR A 184 -9.28 -11.74 0.17
CA THR A 184 -10.17 -12.62 0.93
C THR A 184 -10.88 -13.59 -0.02
N SER A 185 -11.36 -14.72 0.51
CA SER A 185 -12.12 -15.73 -0.25
C SER A 185 -13.41 -15.20 -0.88
N ARG A 186 -13.89 -14.03 -0.47
CA ARG A 186 -15.05 -13.36 -1.08
C ARG A 186 -14.80 -12.96 -2.54
N ARG A 187 -13.51 -12.69 -2.91
CA ARG A 187 -13.10 -12.24 -4.25
C ARG A 187 -12.01 -13.09 -4.88
N PHE A 188 -11.21 -13.76 -4.08
CA PHE A 188 -10.01 -14.46 -4.52
C PHE A 188 -10.07 -15.93 -4.18
N ILE A 189 -9.48 -16.74 -5.06
CA ILE A 189 -9.32 -18.17 -4.90
C ILE A 189 -7.86 -18.43 -4.52
N PHE A 190 -7.63 -19.03 -3.37
CA PHE A 190 -6.30 -19.40 -2.88
C PHE A 190 -6.39 -20.59 -1.92
N ALA A 191 -5.32 -21.35 -1.85
CA ALA A 191 -5.20 -22.42 -0.87
C ALA A 191 -4.99 -21.82 0.52
N ASP A 192 -5.85 -22.20 1.46
CA ASP A 192 -5.76 -21.79 2.85
C ASP A 192 -5.23 -22.94 3.68
N PRO A 193 -4.03 -22.81 4.31
CA PRO A 193 -3.46 -23.87 5.12
C PRO A 193 -4.15 -24.04 6.48
N LEU A 194 -5.01 -23.12 6.86
CA LEU A 194 -5.74 -23.18 8.12
C LEU A 194 -7.00 -24.04 8.03
N PRO A 195 -7.47 -24.66 9.13
CA PRO A 195 -8.65 -25.51 9.12
C PRO A 195 -9.88 -24.81 8.56
N ALA A 196 -10.54 -25.47 7.61
CA ALA A 196 -11.82 -24.97 7.07
C ALA A 196 -12.94 -25.06 8.12
N GLY A 197 -13.91 -24.14 8.01
CA GLY A 197 -15.13 -24.16 8.85
C GLY A 197 -15.00 -23.52 10.23
N LEU A 198 -13.81 -23.18 10.68
CA LEU A 198 -13.64 -22.42 11.93
C LEU A 198 -13.92 -20.92 11.68
N PRO A 199 -14.67 -20.27 12.60
CA PRO A 199 -14.89 -18.82 12.53
C PRO A 199 -13.57 -18.08 12.66
N ARG A 200 -13.45 -16.96 11.94
CA ARG A 200 -12.24 -16.11 11.96
C ARG A 200 -12.57 -14.73 12.50
N ARG A 201 -11.66 -14.23 13.31
CA ARG A 201 -11.69 -12.83 13.75
C ARG A 201 -10.29 -12.25 13.82
N THR A 202 -10.18 -10.95 13.64
CA THR A 202 -8.93 -10.20 13.86
C THR A 202 -9.02 -9.42 15.17
N LEU A 203 -7.89 -9.32 15.84
CA LEU A 203 -7.67 -8.46 17.00
C LEU A 203 -6.69 -7.37 16.57
N GLU A 204 -7.21 -6.19 16.29
CA GLU A 204 -6.39 -5.04 15.94
C GLU A 204 -5.74 -4.43 17.18
N PRO A 205 -4.52 -3.88 17.06
CA PRO A 205 -3.89 -3.09 18.11
C PRO A 205 -4.81 -1.98 18.59
N GLY A 206 -4.82 -1.72 19.89
CA GLY A 206 -5.55 -0.60 20.48
C GLY A 206 -4.95 0.76 20.09
N ASN A 207 -5.61 1.83 20.53
CA ASN A 207 -5.10 3.21 20.38
C ASN A 207 -4.53 3.73 21.72
N ASP A 208 -4.08 2.85 22.60
CA ASP A 208 -3.37 3.26 23.81
C ASP A 208 -1.95 3.74 23.46
N SER A 209 -1.28 4.40 24.37
CA SER A 209 0.07 4.94 24.14
C SER A 209 1.12 3.88 23.81
N GLY A 210 0.85 2.62 24.12
CA GLY A 210 1.72 1.47 23.83
C GLY A 210 1.59 0.97 22.39
N GLU A 211 0.45 1.18 21.76
CA GLU A 211 0.11 0.66 20.43
C GLU A 211 0.19 1.74 19.32
N VAL A 212 0.35 3.03 19.69
CA VAL A 212 0.57 4.11 18.71
C VAL A 212 1.84 3.86 17.91
N GLU A 213 1.75 4.07 16.61
CA GLU A 213 2.85 3.90 15.67
C GLU A 213 3.64 5.20 15.52
N ILE A 214 4.96 5.08 15.53
CA ILE A 214 5.87 6.22 15.40
C ILE A 214 6.89 5.88 14.31
N SER A 215 7.02 6.78 13.34
CA SER A 215 7.97 6.65 12.25
C SER A 215 8.72 7.95 12.03
N GLY A 216 10.02 7.86 11.82
CA GLY A 216 10.91 9.00 11.57
C GLY A 216 11.68 8.83 10.28
N ARG A 217 11.85 9.92 9.54
CA ARG A 217 12.71 10.01 8.35
C ARG A 217 13.60 11.23 8.46
N ILE A 218 14.87 11.03 8.13
CA ILE A 218 15.81 12.12 7.83
C ILE A 218 16.20 12.01 6.37
N SER A 219 16.19 13.10 5.61
CA SER A 219 16.62 13.08 4.21
C SER A 219 17.34 14.36 3.85
N GLY A 220 18.17 14.28 2.82
CA GLY A 220 18.93 15.43 2.32
C GLY A 220 19.65 15.09 1.01
N TYR A 221 20.27 16.12 0.44
CA TYR A 221 21.05 15.98 -0.78
C TYR A 221 22.54 16.15 -0.51
N LEU A 222 23.32 15.21 -1.05
CA LEU A 222 24.76 15.32 -1.14
C LEU A 222 25.14 15.35 -2.62
N HIS A 223 25.54 16.52 -3.12
CA HIS A 223 25.64 16.77 -4.55
C HIS A 223 24.30 16.49 -5.24
N ASN A 224 24.26 15.57 -6.22
CA ASN A 224 23.07 15.19 -6.95
C ASN A 224 22.41 13.89 -6.43
N TRP A 225 22.81 13.42 -5.24
CA TRP A 225 22.28 12.21 -4.62
C TRP A 225 21.35 12.56 -3.48
N GLU A 226 20.15 12.02 -3.49
CA GLU A 226 19.26 12.02 -2.33
C GLU A 226 19.61 10.85 -1.43
N LEU A 227 19.83 11.14 -0.15
CA LEU A 227 20.01 10.14 0.90
C LEU A 227 18.85 10.25 1.87
N ALA A 228 18.37 9.12 2.36
CA ALA A 228 17.41 9.11 3.44
C ALA A 228 17.69 7.96 4.42
N GLY A 229 17.43 8.23 5.71
CA GLY A 229 17.42 7.26 6.79
C GLY A 229 16.03 7.15 7.39
N TYR A 230 15.63 5.96 7.81
CA TYR A 230 14.28 5.64 8.26
C TYR A 230 14.33 4.83 9.54
N VAL A 231 13.42 5.12 10.46
CA VAL A 231 13.17 4.28 11.64
C VAL A 231 11.66 4.22 11.88
N SER A 232 11.14 3.06 12.25
CA SER A 232 9.73 2.95 12.59
C SER A 232 9.50 1.94 13.71
N ARG A 233 8.57 2.28 14.59
CA ARG A 233 7.93 1.37 15.52
C ARG A 233 6.47 1.28 15.12
N THR A 234 6.08 0.15 14.56
CA THR A 234 4.79 -0.08 13.92
C THR A 234 4.33 -1.53 14.16
N HIS A 235 3.39 -2.01 13.38
CA HIS A 235 2.92 -3.39 13.35
C HIS A 235 3.01 -3.96 11.95
N TYR A 236 3.09 -5.29 11.84
CA TYR A 236 2.84 -5.96 10.57
C TYR A 236 1.43 -5.65 10.10
N ARG A 237 1.26 -5.36 8.81
CA ARG A 237 -0.01 -4.91 8.23
C ARG A 237 -0.94 -6.06 7.88
N SER A 238 -0.40 -7.26 7.71
CA SER A 238 -1.18 -8.48 7.49
C SER A 238 -1.30 -9.25 8.80
N PRO A 239 -2.44 -9.88 9.07
CA PRO A 239 -2.65 -10.60 10.32
C PRO A 239 -1.83 -11.89 10.39
N ALA A 240 -1.22 -12.13 11.54
CA ALA A 240 -0.61 -13.39 11.93
C ALA A 240 -1.72 -14.32 12.46
N TRP A 241 -2.05 -15.35 11.68
CA TRP A 241 -3.16 -16.23 11.98
C TRP A 241 -2.72 -17.43 12.83
N ARG A 242 -3.54 -17.77 13.85
CA ARG A 242 -3.36 -18.98 14.67
C ARG A 242 -4.70 -19.60 15.05
N VAL A 243 -4.72 -20.90 15.22
CA VAL A 243 -5.87 -21.63 15.78
C VAL A 243 -5.88 -21.43 17.29
N ALA A 244 -6.99 -20.95 17.83
CA ALA A 244 -7.19 -20.69 19.25
C ALA A 244 -8.51 -21.35 19.71
N GLY A 245 -8.41 -22.61 20.14
CA GLY A 245 -9.61 -23.40 20.48
C GLY A 245 -10.49 -23.68 19.26
N ALA A 246 -11.73 -23.22 19.28
CA ALA A 246 -12.72 -23.42 18.21
C ALA A 246 -12.78 -22.26 17.21
N GLU A 247 -11.78 -21.38 17.18
CA GLU A 247 -11.72 -20.24 16.27
C GLU A 247 -10.30 -20.01 15.72
N ILE A 248 -10.22 -19.25 14.64
CA ILE A 248 -8.95 -18.76 14.08
C ILE A 248 -8.85 -17.26 14.40
N VAL A 249 -7.77 -16.91 15.10
CA VAL A 249 -7.53 -15.52 15.54
C VAL A 249 -6.34 -14.95 14.78
N GLY A 250 -6.53 -13.83 14.12
CA GLY A 250 -5.49 -13.02 13.50
C GLY A 250 -5.09 -11.88 14.42
N THR A 251 -3.81 -11.74 14.69
CA THR A 251 -3.23 -10.62 15.45
C THR A 251 -2.25 -9.88 14.57
N TYR A 252 -1.88 -8.67 14.94
CA TYR A 252 -0.91 -7.86 14.22
C TYR A 252 0.33 -7.66 15.08
N PRO A 253 1.37 -8.50 14.92
CA PRO A 253 2.59 -8.41 15.71
C PRO A 253 3.29 -7.06 15.54
N ARG A 254 4.02 -6.62 16.56
CA ARG A 254 4.84 -5.42 16.49
C ARG A 254 6.00 -5.60 15.52
N LEU A 255 6.34 -4.52 14.85
CA LEU A 255 7.43 -4.43 13.90
C LEU A 255 8.26 -3.17 14.19
N ASN A 256 9.56 -3.34 14.43
CA ASN A 256 10.50 -2.23 14.37
C ASN A 256 11.27 -2.31 13.06
N THR A 257 11.46 -1.18 12.41
CA THR A 257 12.30 -1.12 11.21
C THR A 257 13.35 -0.04 11.32
N ALA A 258 14.49 -0.29 10.72
CA ALA A 258 15.52 0.71 10.48
C ALA A 258 16.07 0.51 9.07
N GLY A 259 16.25 1.59 8.32
CA GLY A 259 16.71 1.47 6.95
C GLY A 259 17.24 2.76 6.36
N ALA A 260 17.70 2.65 5.12
CA ALA A 260 18.24 3.78 4.38
C ALA A 260 17.97 3.63 2.89
N SER A 261 17.98 4.75 2.18
CA SER A 261 17.94 4.78 0.72
C SER A 261 18.92 5.81 0.15
N LEU A 262 19.30 5.54 -1.09
CA LEU A 262 20.16 6.39 -1.90
C LEU A 262 19.61 6.43 -3.32
N THR A 263 19.41 7.62 -3.87
CA THR A 263 18.94 7.79 -5.26
C THR A 263 19.73 8.90 -5.93
N GLY A 264 20.19 8.65 -7.15
CA GLY A 264 20.94 9.66 -7.89
C GLY A 264 21.25 9.28 -9.33
N PRO A 265 21.79 10.22 -10.11
CA PRO A 265 22.07 10.01 -11.52
C PRO A 265 23.30 9.10 -11.71
N VAL A 266 23.17 8.13 -12.62
CA VAL A 266 24.26 7.29 -13.09
C VAL A 266 24.15 7.17 -14.62
N GLY A 267 25.13 7.70 -15.32
CA GLY A 267 25.12 7.75 -16.77
C GLY A 267 23.89 8.52 -17.29
N LYS A 268 23.07 7.86 -18.11
CA LYS A 268 21.84 8.46 -18.67
C LYS A 268 20.57 8.04 -17.89
N GLY A 269 20.70 7.56 -16.69
CA GLY A 269 19.58 7.06 -15.89
C GLY A 269 19.73 7.40 -14.42
N VAL A 270 18.84 6.83 -13.61
CA VAL A 270 18.77 7.00 -12.15
C VAL A 270 18.99 5.65 -11.51
N LEU A 271 19.96 5.59 -10.61
CA LEU A 271 20.20 4.46 -9.71
C LEU A 271 19.45 4.71 -8.41
N SER A 272 18.77 3.69 -7.90
CA SER A 272 18.12 3.67 -6.60
C SER A 272 18.61 2.46 -5.81
N ILE A 273 19.00 2.67 -4.56
CA ILE A 273 19.39 1.61 -3.62
C ILE A 273 18.58 1.81 -2.35
N GLU A 274 18.03 0.74 -1.83
CA GLU A 274 17.26 0.77 -0.60
C GLU A 274 17.59 -0.47 0.25
N ALA A 275 17.72 -0.28 1.56
CA ALA A 275 17.94 -1.36 2.51
C ALA A 275 17.12 -1.12 3.77
N GLY A 276 16.74 -2.22 4.44
CA GLY A 276 16.02 -2.18 5.70
C GLY A 276 16.22 -3.44 6.52
N TYR A 277 16.19 -3.28 7.82
CA TYR A 277 16.13 -4.34 8.81
C TYR A 277 14.77 -4.33 9.49
N TYR A 278 14.15 -5.48 9.56
CA TYR A 278 12.88 -5.74 10.20
C TYR A 278 13.11 -6.56 11.45
N ASP A 279 12.77 -6.00 12.62
CA ASP A 279 12.85 -6.67 13.91
C ASP A 279 11.42 -7.03 14.36
N SER A 280 11.21 -8.29 14.73
CA SER A 280 9.96 -8.80 15.28
C SER A 280 10.11 -8.93 16.81
N PRO A 281 9.77 -7.89 17.62
CA PRO A 281 10.12 -7.88 19.05
C PRO A 281 9.50 -9.02 19.86
N GLN A 282 8.37 -9.56 19.38
CA GLN A 282 7.64 -10.63 20.05
C GLN A 282 8.21 -12.03 19.73
N ASP A 283 9.00 -12.16 18.63
CA ASP A 283 9.67 -13.41 18.25
C ASP A 283 10.99 -13.17 17.53
N ARG A 284 11.98 -12.62 18.24
CA ARG A 284 13.33 -12.37 17.68
C ARG A 284 14.08 -13.62 17.30
N ASN A 285 13.68 -14.77 17.84
CA ASN A 285 14.37 -16.05 17.63
C ASN A 285 13.69 -16.94 16.57
N GLY A 286 12.58 -16.48 15.97
CA GLY A 286 11.88 -17.18 14.90
C GLY A 286 11.25 -18.50 15.33
N ARG A 287 10.71 -18.59 16.54
CA ARG A 287 10.13 -19.81 17.09
C ARG A 287 8.60 -19.84 17.09
N ASP A 288 7.95 -18.70 16.88
CA ASP A 288 6.51 -18.62 16.68
C ASP A 288 6.20 -18.59 15.18
N PRO A 289 5.68 -19.69 14.60
CA PRO A 289 5.43 -19.78 13.17
C PRO A 289 4.34 -18.84 12.66
N SER A 290 3.59 -18.20 13.53
CA SER A 290 2.61 -17.19 13.16
C SER A 290 3.20 -15.80 12.99
N ILE A 291 4.41 -15.53 13.50
CA ILE A 291 5.09 -14.25 13.44
C ILE A 291 6.21 -14.30 12.39
N GLU A 292 6.30 -13.29 11.55
CA GLU A 292 7.40 -13.17 10.59
C GLU A 292 8.75 -13.05 11.34
N ASN A 293 9.73 -13.88 10.94
CA ASN A 293 11.08 -13.78 11.50
C ASN A 293 11.71 -12.43 11.21
N PRO A 294 12.65 -11.96 12.06
CA PRO A 294 13.49 -10.83 11.72
C PRO A 294 14.21 -11.05 10.38
N GLN A 295 14.35 -9.97 9.60
CA GLN A 295 14.89 -10.09 8.25
C GLN A 295 15.59 -8.83 7.75
N PHE A 296 16.56 -9.02 6.86
CA PHE A 296 17.15 -7.96 6.07
C PHE A 296 16.50 -7.92 4.69
N ARG A 297 16.17 -6.72 4.24
CA ARG A 297 15.63 -6.46 2.89
C ARG A 297 16.55 -5.50 2.16
N GLY A 298 16.77 -5.73 0.89
CA GLY A 298 17.59 -4.87 0.05
C GLY A 298 17.07 -4.80 -1.38
N LEU A 299 17.28 -3.64 -2.02
CA LEU A 299 16.87 -3.39 -3.39
C LEU A 299 17.96 -2.56 -4.09
N VAL A 300 18.22 -2.91 -5.35
CA VAL A 300 18.96 -2.09 -6.29
C VAL A 300 18.10 -1.94 -7.55
N GLY A 301 17.87 -0.71 -7.96
CA GLY A 301 17.07 -0.37 -9.13
C GLY A 301 17.81 0.59 -10.05
N TYR A 302 17.57 0.48 -11.35
CA TYR A 302 18.05 1.41 -12.36
C TYR A 302 16.96 1.69 -13.37
N SER A 303 16.71 2.97 -13.63
CA SER A 303 15.75 3.40 -14.63
C SER A 303 16.39 4.39 -15.60
N ARG A 304 16.02 4.28 -16.89
CA ARG A 304 16.49 5.21 -17.90
C ARG A 304 15.49 5.35 -19.05
N GLN A 305 15.53 6.48 -19.69
CA GLN A 305 14.90 6.66 -20.99
C GLN A 305 15.70 5.87 -22.05
N LEU A 306 15.01 5.04 -22.84
CA LEU A 306 15.61 4.25 -23.92
C LEU A 306 15.66 5.05 -25.24
N TRP A 307 14.51 5.63 -25.59
CA TRP A 307 14.29 6.53 -26.72
C TRP A 307 13.22 7.54 -26.37
N GLU A 308 12.82 8.37 -27.30
CA GLU A 308 11.77 9.36 -27.09
C GLU A 308 10.49 8.66 -26.60
N ASP A 309 9.92 9.20 -25.52
CA ASP A 309 8.70 8.70 -24.89
C ASP A 309 8.75 7.26 -24.30
N ALA A 310 9.92 6.59 -24.27
CA ALA A 310 10.07 5.26 -23.71
C ALA A 310 11.00 5.23 -22.49
N THR A 311 10.55 4.62 -21.41
CA THR A 311 11.32 4.43 -20.17
C THR A 311 11.36 2.96 -19.78
N LEU A 312 12.54 2.47 -19.39
CA LEU A 312 12.75 1.15 -18.81
C LEU A 312 13.31 1.28 -17.40
N GLY A 313 12.68 0.59 -16.45
CA GLY A 313 13.17 0.40 -15.09
C GLY A 313 13.37 -1.09 -14.80
N LEU A 314 14.47 -1.39 -14.14
CA LEU A 314 14.81 -2.74 -13.66
C LEU A 314 15.13 -2.67 -12.17
N GLN A 315 14.68 -3.65 -11.38
CA GLN A 315 15.04 -3.76 -9.96
C GLN A 315 15.36 -5.19 -9.60
N PHE A 316 16.28 -5.35 -8.66
CA PHE A 316 16.56 -6.59 -7.96
C PHE A 316 16.31 -6.40 -6.47
N TYR A 317 15.52 -7.28 -5.90
CA TYR A 317 15.16 -7.29 -4.49
C TYR A 317 15.58 -8.60 -3.85
N GLY A 318 16.09 -8.51 -2.62
CA GLY A 318 16.43 -9.63 -1.77
C GLY A 318 15.85 -9.47 -0.37
N GLU A 319 15.35 -10.56 0.20
CA GLU A 319 14.83 -10.65 1.56
C GLU A 319 15.48 -11.84 2.25
N TRP A 320 16.32 -11.59 3.24
CA TRP A 320 17.08 -12.60 3.96
C TRP A 320 16.52 -12.80 5.37
N MET A 321 15.89 -13.97 5.57
CA MET A 321 15.28 -14.38 6.83
C MET A 321 16.37 -14.80 7.83
N ARG A 322 16.34 -14.23 9.03
CA ARG A 322 17.16 -14.65 10.15
C ARG A 322 16.54 -15.88 10.82
N ASP A 323 17.35 -16.57 11.62
CA ASP A 323 16.92 -17.72 12.44
C ASP A 323 16.11 -18.77 11.65
N TYR A 324 16.53 -19.00 10.39
CA TYR A 324 15.86 -19.88 9.43
C TYR A 324 15.72 -21.32 9.92
N ALA A 325 16.68 -21.82 10.74
CA ALA A 325 16.58 -23.15 11.32
C ALA A 325 15.37 -23.26 12.26
N ALA A 326 15.20 -22.28 13.15
CA ALA A 326 14.05 -22.22 14.06
C ALA A 326 12.71 -22.15 13.30
N TYR A 327 12.65 -21.30 12.25
CA TYR A 327 11.48 -21.25 11.35
C TYR A 327 11.15 -22.64 10.76
N ARG A 328 12.17 -23.38 10.28
CA ARG A 328 11.98 -24.71 9.69
C ARG A 328 11.51 -25.76 10.69
N GLU A 329 11.98 -25.66 11.93
CA GLU A 329 11.61 -26.57 13.02
C GLU A 329 10.17 -26.33 13.51
N THR A 330 9.70 -25.08 13.49
CA THR A 330 8.40 -24.69 14.05
C THR A 330 7.30 -24.57 13.00
N LEU A 331 7.63 -24.59 11.69
CA LEU A 331 6.64 -24.48 10.62
C LEU A 331 5.64 -25.65 10.67
N PRO A 332 4.33 -25.39 10.80
CA PRO A 332 3.34 -26.45 10.85
C PRO A 332 3.28 -27.26 9.55
N ALA A 333 2.96 -28.55 9.66
CA ALA A 333 2.79 -29.41 8.49
C ALA A 333 1.72 -28.85 7.54
N GLY A 334 2.00 -28.88 6.22
CA GLY A 334 1.09 -28.38 5.20
C GLY A 334 1.25 -26.89 4.86
N PHE A 335 2.01 -26.11 5.65
CA PHE A 335 2.32 -24.74 5.31
C PHE A 335 3.42 -24.64 4.26
N PRO A 336 3.36 -23.67 3.32
CA PRO A 336 4.39 -23.48 2.31
C PRO A 336 5.71 -23.06 2.96
N VAL A 337 6.80 -23.69 2.54
CA VAL A 337 8.14 -23.37 3.00
C VAL A 337 8.65 -22.15 2.24
N LYS A 338 8.99 -21.08 2.96
CA LYS A 338 9.67 -19.91 2.39
C LYS A 338 11.18 -20.18 2.26
N ASP A 339 11.81 -19.62 1.25
CA ASP A 339 13.27 -19.65 1.13
C ASP A 339 13.94 -18.72 2.17
N ARG A 340 15.15 -19.12 2.62
CA ARG A 340 15.95 -18.27 3.51
C ARG A 340 16.31 -16.93 2.87
N LEU A 341 16.57 -16.95 1.56
CA LEU A 341 16.84 -15.75 0.75
C LEU A 341 15.85 -15.71 -0.39
N ARG A 342 14.78 -14.95 -0.23
CA ARG A 342 13.83 -14.65 -1.28
C ARG A 342 14.44 -13.62 -2.23
N LYS A 343 14.36 -13.88 -3.53
CA LYS A 343 14.87 -13.01 -4.58
C LYS A 343 13.78 -12.72 -5.60
N VAL A 344 13.60 -11.44 -5.92
CA VAL A 344 12.63 -10.96 -6.92
C VAL A 344 13.33 -9.99 -7.86
N ALA A 345 13.09 -10.13 -9.15
CA ALA A 345 13.40 -9.11 -10.15
C ALA A 345 12.12 -8.41 -10.60
N THR A 346 12.19 -7.12 -10.92
CA THR A 346 11.07 -6.42 -11.55
C THR A 346 11.52 -5.73 -12.82
N VAL A 347 10.57 -5.61 -13.75
CA VAL A 347 10.72 -4.86 -14.98
C VAL A 347 9.54 -3.91 -15.08
N ARG A 348 9.81 -2.62 -15.31
CA ARG A 348 8.82 -1.61 -15.69
C ARG A 348 9.17 -1.07 -17.07
N PHE A 349 8.23 -1.11 -17.98
CA PHE A 349 8.33 -0.44 -19.27
C PHE A 349 7.13 0.47 -19.46
N THR A 350 7.39 1.73 -19.83
CA THR A 350 6.35 2.72 -20.14
C THR A 350 6.67 3.32 -21.50
N GLN A 351 5.67 3.37 -22.38
CA GLN A 351 5.74 4.02 -23.68
C GLN A 351 4.54 4.94 -23.87
N PHE A 352 4.81 6.19 -24.20
CA PHE A 352 3.81 7.15 -24.62
C PHE A 352 3.67 7.13 -26.14
N PHE A 353 2.45 7.31 -26.64
CA PHE A 353 2.11 7.38 -28.06
C PHE A 353 1.17 8.55 -28.32
N ALA A 354 1.08 8.95 -29.60
CA ALA A 354 0.10 9.94 -30.06
C ALA A 354 0.09 11.21 -29.21
N HIS A 355 1.26 11.83 -29.02
CA HIS A 355 1.46 13.03 -28.18
C HIS A 355 0.94 12.82 -26.75
N GLN A 356 1.24 11.64 -26.16
CA GLN A 356 0.91 11.22 -24.80
C GLN A 356 -0.60 10.98 -24.55
N THR A 357 -1.44 10.94 -25.59
CA THR A 357 -2.85 10.56 -25.44
C THR A 357 -3.04 9.06 -25.21
N ALA A 358 -2.09 8.23 -25.65
CA ALA A 358 -2.08 6.79 -25.37
C ALA A 358 -0.81 6.43 -24.57
N ILE A 359 -0.97 5.63 -23.51
CA ILE A 359 0.09 5.23 -22.60
C ILE A 359 0.04 3.71 -22.43
N PHE A 360 1.09 3.05 -22.91
CA PHE A 360 1.29 1.64 -22.61
C PHE A 360 2.21 1.49 -21.39
N ASN A 361 1.78 0.68 -20.44
CA ASN A 361 2.60 0.28 -19.29
C ASN A 361 2.69 -1.24 -19.23
N LEU A 362 3.86 -1.73 -18.88
CA LEU A 362 4.10 -3.11 -18.52
C LEU A 362 4.87 -3.12 -17.21
N PHE A 363 4.32 -3.75 -16.18
CA PHE A 363 5.07 -4.07 -14.97
C PHE A 363 5.11 -5.58 -14.79
N ALA A 364 6.28 -6.13 -14.43
CA ALA A 364 6.43 -7.54 -14.17
C ALA A 364 7.25 -7.78 -12.91
N PHE A 365 6.74 -8.68 -12.06
CA PHE A 365 7.50 -9.31 -10.97
C PHE A 365 7.89 -10.71 -11.42
N VAL A 366 9.13 -11.09 -11.16
CA VAL A 366 9.69 -12.43 -11.41
C VAL A 366 10.32 -12.92 -10.11
N GLY A 367 9.66 -13.85 -9.43
CA GLY A 367 10.17 -14.53 -8.24
C GLY A 367 11.24 -15.52 -8.62
N LEU A 368 12.51 -15.15 -8.44
CA LEU A 368 13.66 -15.97 -8.84
C LEU A 368 13.88 -17.19 -7.92
N SER A 369 13.45 -17.10 -6.67
CA SER A 369 13.52 -18.19 -5.69
C SER A 369 12.23 -19.00 -5.65
N GLU A 370 11.07 -18.35 -5.72
CA GLU A 370 9.75 -18.98 -5.63
C GLU A 370 9.23 -19.48 -6.99
N GLU A 371 9.95 -19.18 -8.10
CA GLU A 371 9.59 -19.53 -9.47
C GLU A 371 8.15 -19.13 -9.83
N ASP A 372 7.77 -17.96 -9.41
CA ASP A 372 6.46 -17.36 -9.66
C ASP A 372 6.59 -16.03 -10.40
N ARG A 373 5.47 -15.51 -10.89
CA ARG A 373 5.45 -14.26 -11.65
C ARG A 373 4.11 -13.55 -11.52
N TYR A 374 4.17 -12.24 -11.66
CA TYR A 374 3.00 -11.39 -11.81
C TYR A 374 3.28 -10.33 -12.87
N VAL A 375 2.50 -10.33 -13.95
CA VAL A 375 2.68 -9.44 -15.10
C VAL A 375 1.44 -8.58 -15.27
N ILE A 376 1.64 -7.26 -15.38
CA ILE A 376 0.60 -6.23 -15.39
C ILE A 376 0.77 -5.35 -16.65
N PRO A 377 0.31 -5.79 -17.83
CA PRO A 377 0.21 -4.91 -18.99
C PRO A 377 -1.03 -4.02 -18.87
N SER A 378 -0.92 -2.75 -19.27
CA SER A 378 -2.08 -1.88 -19.43
C SER A 378 -1.90 -0.89 -20.58
N LEU A 379 -3.01 -0.48 -21.15
CA LEU A 379 -3.09 0.56 -22.17
C LEU A 379 -4.17 1.55 -21.76
N ARG A 380 -3.77 2.79 -21.50
CA ARG A 380 -4.66 3.93 -21.25
C ARG A 380 -4.75 4.78 -22.49
N TYR A 381 -5.98 5.26 -22.76
CA TYR A 381 -6.25 6.23 -23.82
C TYR A 381 -7.08 7.40 -23.27
N ALA A 382 -6.61 8.62 -23.48
CA ALA A 382 -7.32 9.85 -23.14
C ALA A 382 -8.14 10.31 -24.36
N PHE A 383 -9.46 10.31 -24.22
CA PHE A 383 -10.39 10.81 -25.26
C PHE A 383 -10.51 12.34 -25.20
N SER A 384 -10.32 12.89 -24.03
CA SER A 384 -10.25 14.33 -23.74
C SER A 384 -9.46 14.54 -22.44
N ASP A 385 -9.27 15.80 -22.05
CA ASP A 385 -8.62 16.15 -20.76
C ASP A 385 -9.36 15.55 -19.55
N ASN A 386 -10.67 15.34 -19.69
CA ASN A 386 -11.54 14.89 -18.62
C ASN A 386 -11.90 13.39 -18.71
N LEU A 387 -11.84 12.79 -19.89
CA LEU A 387 -12.30 11.40 -20.14
C LEU A 387 -11.17 10.51 -20.60
N TRP A 388 -10.92 9.43 -19.88
CA TRP A 388 -9.99 8.39 -20.29
C TRP A 388 -10.53 6.99 -20.00
N ALA A 389 -10.03 6.02 -20.75
CA ALA A 389 -10.21 4.60 -20.45
C ALA A 389 -8.86 3.88 -20.36
N GLU A 390 -8.80 2.85 -19.53
CA GLU A 390 -7.66 1.97 -19.38
C GLU A 390 -8.11 0.52 -19.40
N ALA A 391 -7.54 -0.27 -20.30
CA ALA A 391 -7.68 -1.71 -20.33
C ALA A 391 -6.36 -2.35 -19.92
N GLY A 392 -6.42 -3.42 -19.12
CA GLY A 392 -5.22 -4.10 -18.67
C GLY A 392 -5.50 -5.52 -18.19
N ALA A 393 -4.45 -6.19 -17.74
CA ALA A 393 -4.54 -7.54 -17.21
C ALA A 393 -3.67 -7.71 -15.97
N ASN A 394 -4.07 -8.63 -15.10
CA ASN A 394 -3.30 -9.15 -13.99
C ASN A 394 -3.05 -10.63 -14.26
N LEU A 395 -1.82 -10.96 -14.69
CA LEU A 395 -1.43 -12.30 -15.09
C LEU A 395 -0.53 -12.91 -14.01
N LEU A 396 -1.12 -13.73 -13.16
CA LEU A 396 -0.48 -14.39 -12.04
C LEU A 396 -0.12 -15.85 -12.43
N GLY A 397 1.01 -16.36 -11.97
CA GLY A 397 1.38 -17.73 -12.26
C GLY A 397 2.68 -18.18 -11.62
N GLY A 398 2.96 -19.47 -11.70
CA GLY A 398 4.15 -20.10 -11.16
C GLY A 398 3.86 -21.16 -10.11
N LYS A 399 4.83 -21.47 -9.27
CA LYS A 399 4.64 -22.47 -8.20
C LYS A 399 3.64 -21.97 -7.15
N ARG A 400 2.71 -22.84 -6.75
CA ARG A 400 1.61 -22.48 -5.81
C ARG A 400 2.08 -22.12 -4.39
N ASN A 401 3.32 -22.42 -4.04
CA ASN A 401 3.92 -22.01 -2.76
C ASN A 401 4.53 -20.59 -2.78
N GLY A 402 4.63 -19.98 -3.95
CA GLY A 402 5.09 -18.60 -4.10
C GLY A 402 3.98 -17.57 -3.86
N MET A 403 4.37 -16.34 -3.61
CA MET A 403 3.43 -15.23 -3.33
C MET A 403 2.42 -15.04 -4.47
N PHE A 404 2.89 -14.98 -5.72
CA PHE A 404 2.03 -14.78 -6.88
C PHE A 404 1.46 -16.09 -7.43
N GLY A 405 2.21 -17.17 -7.30
CA GLY A 405 1.77 -18.51 -7.73
C GLY A 405 0.59 -19.04 -6.90
N SER A 406 0.50 -18.71 -5.62
CA SER A 406 -0.65 -19.03 -4.77
C SER A 406 -1.95 -18.37 -5.25
N LEU A 407 -1.84 -17.25 -5.98
CA LEU A 407 -2.95 -16.49 -6.53
C LEU A 407 -3.20 -16.73 -8.03
N GLN A 408 -2.53 -17.71 -8.66
CA GLN A 408 -2.58 -17.91 -10.13
C GLN A 408 -3.99 -18.11 -10.69
N ASP A 409 -4.91 -18.67 -9.90
CA ASP A 409 -6.31 -18.87 -10.29
C ASP A 409 -7.11 -17.56 -10.33
N ASN A 410 -6.50 -16.42 -9.99
CA ASN A 410 -7.09 -15.09 -9.98
C ASN A 410 -6.61 -14.19 -11.13
N SER A 411 -5.92 -14.74 -12.13
CA SER A 411 -5.60 -13.97 -13.33
C SER A 411 -6.85 -13.37 -13.93
N ASN A 412 -6.78 -12.10 -14.30
CA ASN A 412 -7.95 -11.34 -14.73
C ASN A 412 -7.59 -10.27 -15.77
N VAL A 413 -8.60 -9.79 -16.47
CA VAL A 413 -8.55 -8.60 -17.31
C VAL A 413 -9.47 -7.54 -16.72
N TYR A 414 -9.15 -6.27 -16.92
CA TYR A 414 -9.96 -5.19 -16.43
C TYR A 414 -10.14 -4.06 -17.43
N LEU A 415 -11.24 -3.32 -17.24
CA LEU A 415 -11.52 -2.07 -17.93
C LEU A 415 -11.90 -1.01 -16.89
N THR A 416 -11.23 0.13 -16.95
CA THR A 416 -11.56 1.32 -16.18
C THR A 416 -11.92 2.45 -17.11
N VAL A 417 -13.02 3.13 -16.85
CA VAL A 417 -13.41 4.37 -17.52
C VAL A 417 -13.60 5.43 -16.46
N ARG A 418 -12.98 6.61 -16.63
CA ARG A 418 -13.10 7.73 -15.69
C ARG A 418 -13.39 9.02 -16.41
N TYR A 419 -14.34 9.75 -15.86
CA TYR A 419 -14.64 11.13 -16.22
C TYR A 419 -14.37 12.04 -15.01
N ALA A 420 -13.47 13.02 -15.16
CA ALA A 420 -13.11 14.01 -14.13
C ALA A 420 -13.85 15.34 -14.40
N PHE A 421 -14.10 16.10 -13.33
CA PHE A 421 -14.77 17.41 -13.40
C PHE A 421 -14.21 18.40 -12.37
#